data_16017e1c8850c0a140421232c3f21057
#
_entry.id   16017e1c8850c0a140421232c3f21057
#
_cell.length_a   1.000
_cell.length_b   1.000
_cell.length_c   1.000
_cell.angle_alpha   90.00
_cell.angle_beta   90.00
_cell.angle_gamma   90.00
#
_symmetry.space_group_name_H-M   'P 1'
#
loop_
_entity.id
_entity.type
_entity.pdbx_description
1 polymer ?
#
loop_
_entity_poly.entity_id
_entity_poly.type
_entity_poly.pdbx_seq_one_letter_code
_entity_poly.pdbx_strand_id
1 'polypeptide(L)'
;MTTRRFAMCALFFLAVATVFAAGAAGKWTAAIDTQIGVQNYTYDFKVDGEKLTGTAKSQFSESPITEGSVKGDTISFVETLTYQDMTMRVVYKGTISGDEIKFSRQVGEVASEDFVAKRSK
;
A
#
# COMPACT_ATOMS: atom_id res chain seq x y z
N MET A 1 -21.85 -40.21 -17.04
CA MET A 1 -21.88 -39.75 -17.10
C MET A 1 -21.98 -38.70 -16.85
N THR A 2 -21.73 -38.08 -17.09
CA THR A 2 -21.98 -37.07 -17.01
C THR A 2 -21.83 -36.37 -15.95
N THR A 3 -21.76 -36.59 -15.22
CA THR A 3 -21.76 -36.02 -14.14
C THR A 3 -20.60 -35.49 -13.73
N ARG A 4 -19.63 -35.80 -13.98
CA ARG A 4 -18.56 -35.45 -13.43
C ARG A 4 -18.08 -34.20 -13.74
N ARG A 5 -18.43 -33.61 -14.64
CA ARG A 5 -17.82 -32.55 -15.00
C ARG A 5 -18.02 -31.39 -14.18
N PHE A 6 -18.95 -31.19 -13.49
CA PHE A 6 -19.15 -30.05 -12.87
C PHE A 6 -18.25 -29.80 -11.77
N ALA A 7 -17.58 -30.61 -11.33
CA ALA A 7 -16.72 -30.41 -10.21
C ALA A 7 -15.72 -29.38 -10.45
N MET A 8 -15.25 -29.30 -11.64
CA MET A 8 -14.26 -28.45 -11.84
C MET A 8 -14.63 -27.07 -11.87
N CYS A 9 -15.77 -26.68 -12.03
CA CYS A 9 -16.10 -25.33 -12.06
C CYS A 9 -15.92 -24.69 -10.72
N ALA A 10 -16.09 -25.42 -9.71
CA ALA A 10 -16.00 -24.88 -8.41
C ALA A 10 -14.63 -24.43 -8.06
N LEU A 11 -13.65 -25.13 -8.58
CA LEU A 11 -12.34 -24.77 -8.26
C LEU A 11 -11.91 -23.48 -8.79
N PHE A 12 -12.35 -23.20 -9.98
CA PHE A 12 -12.01 -22.01 -10.60
C PHE A 12 -12.40 -20.81 -9.82
N PHE A 13 -13.47 -20.88 -9.10
CA PHE A 13 -13.94 -19.84 -8.35
C PHE A 13 -13.03 -19.36 -7.27
N LEU A 14 -12.22 -20.19 -6.71
CA LEU A 14 -11.32 -19.82 -5.68
C LEU A 14 -10.25 -18.87 -6.11
N ALA A 15 -9.85 -18.96 -7.33
CA ALA A 15 -8.80 -18.12 -7.80
C ALA A 15 -9.19 -16.65 -7.78
N VAL A 16 -10.44 -16.38 -7.93
CA VAL A 16 -10.90 -15.01 -7.97
C VAL A 16 -10.80 -14.37 -6.62
N ALA A 17 -11.09 -15.10 -5.59
CA ALA A 17 -11.00 -14.56 -4.26
C ALA A 17 -9.57 -14.19 -3.90
N THR A 18 -8.64 -14.96 -4.39
CA THR A 18 -7.25 -14.69 -4.11
C THR A 18 -6.81 -13.37 -4.70
N VAL A 19 -7.34 -13.01 -5.83
CA VAL A 19 -6.94 -11.79 -6.48
C VAL A 19 -7.34 -10.58 -5.64
N PHE A 20 -8.47 -10.60 -5.02
CA PHE A 20 -8.85 -9.49 -4.20
C PHE A 20 -7.97 -9.36 -2.99
N ALA A 21 -7.62 -10.43 -2.37
CA ALA A 21 -6.81 -10.39 -1.18
C ALA A 21 -5.44 -9.81 -1.46
N ALA A 22 -4.97 -9.97 -2.69
CA ALA A 22 -3.65 -9.50 -3.04
C ALA A 22 -3.61 -8.07 -3.55
N GLY A 23 -4.74 -7.38 -3.55
CA GLY A 23 -4.79 -6.06 -4.15
C GLY A 23 -3.74 -5.07 -3.71
N ALA A 24 -3.44 -4.98 -2.41
CA ALA A 24 -2.43 -4.07 -1.91
C ALA A 24 -1.07 -4.72 -1.75
N ALA A 25 -0.98 -6.05 -1.74
CA ALA A 25 0.28 -6.72 -1.47
C ALA A 25 1.26 -6.52 -2.62
N GLY A 26 2.54 -6.47 -2.30
CA GLY A 26 3.60 -6.35 -3.28
C GLY A 26 4.38 -5.07 -3.13
N LYS A 27 5.15 -4.75 -4.17
CA LYS A 27 5.98 -3.56 -4.15
C LYS A 27 5.37 -2.47 -4.99
N TRP A 28 5.45 -1.26 -4.48
CA TRP A 28 4.90 -0.08 -5.13
C TRP A 28 5.95 1.01 -5.12
N THR A 29 5.96 1.83 -6.15
CA THR A 29 6.90 2.96 -6.22
C THR A 29 6.13 4.25 -6.40
N ALA A 30 6.67 5.33 -5.89
CA ALA A 30 6.07 6.65 -6.01
C ALA A 30 7.15 7.72 -6.01
N ALA A 31 6.91 8.78 -6.78
CA ALA A 31 7.72 9.98 -6.73
C ALA A 31 6.87 11.04 -6.06
N ILE A 32 7.27 11.49 -4.89
CA ILE A 32 6.47 12.41 -4.10
C ILE A 32 7.14 13.78 -4.11
N ASP A 33 6.39 14.78 -4.53
CA ASP A 33 6.89 16.14 -4.58
C ASP A 33 6.73 16.75 -3.20
N THR A 34 7.82 17.03 -2.54
CA THR A 34 7.79 17.54 -1.18
C THR A 34 8.47 18.91 -1.12
N GLN A 35 8.40 19.54 0.06
CA GLN A 35 9.02 20.85 0.25
C GLN A 35 10.54 20.81 0.09
N ILE A 36 11.15 19.65 0.23
CA ILE A 36 12.60 19.51 0.08
C ILE A 36 12.95 18.80 -1.23
N GLY A 37 12.04 18.78 -2.18
CA GLY A 37 12.26 18.19 -3.50
C GLY A 37 11.53 16.89 -3.68
N VAL A 38 11.77 16.26 -4.82
CA VAL A 38 11.10 15.00 -5.14
C VAL A 38 11.76 13.86 -4.37
N GLN A 39 10.96 13.07 -3.66
CA GLN A 39 11.44 11.91 -2.96
C GLN A 39 10.90 10.66 -3.63
N ASN A 40 11.78 9.73 -3.93
CA ASN A 40 11.39 8.47 -4.53
C ASN A 40 11.21 7.44 -3.45
N TYR A 41 10.00 6.89 -3.36
CA TYR A 41 9.65 5.92 -2.34
C TYR A 41 9.38 4.56 -2.96
N THR A 42 9.73 3.53 -2.22
CA THR A 42 9.32 2.17 -2.51
C THR A 42 8.59 1.66 -1.28
N TYR A 43 7.40 1.11 -1.50
CA TYR A 43 6.63 0.51 -0.43
C TYR A 43 6.55 -0.98 -0.68
N ASP A 44 6.81 -1.76 0.35
CA ASP A 44 6.68 -3.21 0.26
C ASP A 44 5.57 -3.59 1.22
N PHE A 45 4.44 -4.04 0.70
CA PHE A 45 3.24 -4.29 1.49
C PHE A 45 2.93 -5.77 1.59
N LYS A 46 2.52 -6.19 2.77
CA LYS A 46 2.00 -7.52 3.03
C LYS A 46 0.62 -7.37 3.65
N VAL A 47 -0.31 -8.18 3.19
CA VAL A 47 -1.69 -8.09 3.63
C VAL A 47 -2.11 -9.41 4.25
N ASP A 48 -2.69 -9.33 5.45
CA ASP A 48 -3.21 -10.49 6.14
C ASP A 48 -4.61 -10.11 6.61
N GLY A 49 -5.64 -10.53 5.86
CA GLY A 49 -7.00 -10.11 6.11
C GLY A 49 -7.14 -8.62 5.86
N GLU A 50 -7.46 -7.89 6.88
CA GLU A 50 -7.55 -6.43 6.80
C GLU A 50 -6.30 -5.75 7.37
N LYS A 51 -5.30 -6.53 7.79
CA LYS A 51 -4.12 -5.95 8.38
C LYS A 51 -3.05 -5.76 7.33
N LEU A 52 -2.48 -4.57 7.31
CA LEU A 52 -1.42 -4.21 6.40
C LEU A 52 -0.12 -4.04 7.17
N THR A 53 0.95 -4.68 6.68
CA THR A 53 2.28 -4.49 7.25
C THR A 53 3.25 -4.24 6.10
N GLY A 54 4.45 -3.84 6.42
CA GLY A 54 5.48 -3.64 5.42
C GLY A 54 6.44 -2.53 5.77
N THR A 55 7.11 -2.03 4.74
CA THR A 55 8.10 -0.98 4.92
C THR A 55 7.91 0.13 3.89
N ALA A 56 8.35 1.33 4.26
CA ALA A 56 8.42 2.49 3.39
C ALA A 56 9.88 2.88 3.29
N LYS A 57 10.42 2.95 2.08
CA LYS A 57 11.81 3.24 1.87
C LYS A 57 11.97 4.41 0.90
N SER A 58 12.79 5.38 1.28
CA SER A 58 13.14 6.48 0.39
C SER A 58 14.66 6.53 0.29
N GLN A 59 15.18 7.50 -0.46
CA GLN A 59 16.62 7.66 -0.54
C GLN A 59 17.22 8.13 0.78
N PHE A 60 16.39 8.56 1.74
CA PHE A 60 16.89 9.05 3.01
C PHE A 60 16.68 8.08 4.16
N SER A 61 15.71 7.20 4.08
CA SER A 61 15.40 6.34 5.22
C SER A 61 14.57 5.14 4.82
N GLU A 62 14.54 4.18 5.70
CA GLU A 62 13.68 3.01 5.55
C GLU A 62 13.02 2.78 6.91
N SER A 63 11.71 2.67 6.94
CA SER A 63 11.00 2.47 8.20
C SER A 63 9.83 1.53 8.02
N PRO A 64 9.49 0.78 9.07
CA PRO A 64 8.30 -0.07 9.00
C PRO A 64 7.07 0.82 9.04
N ILE A 65 6.02 0.39 8.34
CA ILE A 65 4.75 1.08 8.48
C ILE A 65 4.03 0.52 9.70
N THR A 66 3.18 1.33 10.30
CA THR A 66 2.42 0.94 11.47
C THR A 66 0.96 1.30 11.27
N GLU A 67 0.09 0.75 12.08
CA GLU A 67 -1.35 1.03 12.05
C GLU A 67 -1.94 0.79 10.66
N GLY A 68 -1.45 -0.22 9.97
CA GLY A 68 -1.86 -0.49 8.60
C GLY A 68 -3.18 -1.23 8.52
N SER A 69 -4.01 -0.83 7.57
CA SER A 69 -5.31 -1.41 7.38
C SER A 69 -5.70 -1.36 5.91
N VAL A 70 -6.36 -2.41 5.42
CA VAL A 70 -6.91 -2.46 4.08
C VAL A 70 -8.35 -2.91 4.20
N LYS A 71 -9.29 -2.12 3.68
CA LYS A 71 -10.68 -2.48 3.65
C LYS A 71 -11.21 -2.24 2.26
N GLY A 72 -11.54 -3.32 1.54
CA GLY A 72 -11.92 -3.19 0.15
C GLY A 72 -10.77 -2.59 -0.65
N ASP A 73 -11.00 -1.47 -1.28
CA ASP A 73 -9.97 -0.78 -2.05
C ASP A 73 -9.36 0.41 -1.28
N THR A 74 -9.68 0.56 0.00
CA THR A 74 -9.14 1.64 0.82
C THR A 74 -7.97 1.13 1.65
N ILE A 75 -6.88 1.89 1.66
CA ILE A 75 -5.68 1.52 2.40
C ILE A 75 -5.27 2.70 3.28
N SER A 76 -4.83 2.41 4.48
CA SER A 76 -4.31 3.45 5.37
C SER A 76 -3.17 2.90 6.21
N PHE A 77 -2.21 3.74 6.54
CA PHE A 77 -1.12 3.37 7.43
C PHE A 77 -0.38 4.60 7.91
N VAL A 78 0.56 4.38 8.81
CA VAL A 78 1.36 5.46 9.38
C VAL A 78 2.82 5.14 9.17
N GLU A 79 3.58 6.13 8.77
CA GLU A 79 5.03 6.08 8.69
C GLU A 79 5.57 7.07 9.70
N THR A 80 6.56 6.67 10.49
CA THR A 80 7.20 7.57 11.43
C THR A 80 8.54 7.99 10.87
N LEU A 81 8.72 9.27 10.66
CA LEU A 81 9.97 9.82 10.13
C LEU A 81 10.75 10.50 11.24
N THR A 82 12.05 10.28 11.25
CA THR A 82 12.94 10.96 12.19
C THR A 82 13.94 11.78 11.38
N TYR A 83 14.01 13.07 11.69
CA TYR A 83 14.89 13.98 10.97
C TYR A 83 15.44 14.98 11.99
N GLN A 84 16.75 15.01 12.16
CA GLN A 84 17.42 15.92 13.10
C GLN A 84 16.82 15.82 14.50
N ASP A 85 16.70 14.60 15.01
CA ASP A 85 16.16 14.30 16.34
C ASP A 85 14.68 14.65 16.51
N MET A 86 14.00 15.02 15.44
CA MET A 86 12.56 15.25 15.48
C MET A 86 11.86 14.07 14.84
N THR A 87 10.80 13.61 15.50
CA THR A 87 10.00 12.52 15.00
C THR A 87 8.67 13.05 14.51
N MET A 88 8.31 12.70 13.28
CA MET A 88 7.04 13.12 12.71
C MET A 88 6.21 11.92 12.33
N ARG A 89 4.92 12.01 12.61
CA ARG A 89 3.98 10.98 12.26
C ARG A 89 3.35 11.34 10.91
N VAL A 90 3.48 10.44 9.95
CA VAL A 90 2.96 10.68 8.61
C VAL A 90 1.82 9.70 8.37
N VAL A 91 0.63 10.22 8.17
CA VAL A 91 -0.57 9.40 8.00
C VAL A 91 -0.91 9.31 6.52
N TYR A 92 -1.02 8.09 6.02
CA TYR A 92 -1.34 7.84 4.62
C TYR A 92 -2.76 7.30 4.50
N LYS A 93 -3.47 7.77 3.48
CA LYS A 93 -4.75 7.19 3.10
C LYS A 93 -4.79 7.09 1.59
N GLY A 94 -5.29 6.00 1.08
CA GLY A 94 -5.29 5.81 -0.36
C GLY A 94 -6.42 4.93 -0.85
N THR A 95 -6.61 4.97 -2.17
CA THR A 95 -7.59 4.14 -2.86
C THR A 95 -6.86 3.34 -3.93
N ILE A 96 -7.02 2.03 -3.89
CA ILE A 96 -6.37 1.12 -4.81
C ILE A 96 -7.22 0.97 -6.06
N SER A 97 -6.59 1.13 -7.21
CA SER A 97 -7.27 0.94 -8.48
C SER A 97 -6.29 0.20 -9.41
N GLY A 98 -6.45 -1.12 -9.52
CA GLY A 98 -5.55 -1.91 -10.35
C GLY A 98 -4.11 -1.83 -9.88
N ASP A 99 -3.25 -1.31 -10.73
CA ASP A 99 -1.83 -1.19 -10.44
C ASP A 99 -1.43 0.17 -9.91
N GLU A 100 -2.40 0.95 -9.46
CA GLU A 100 -2.15 2.27 -8.89
C GLU A 100 -2.84 2.43 -7.56
N ILE A 101 -2.24 3.22 -6.69
CA ILE A 101 -2.88 3.66 -5.46
C ILE A 101 -2.80 5.17 -5.43
N LYS A 102 -3.95 5.83 -5.33
CA LYS A 102 -3.98 7.28 -5.18
C LYS A 102 -3.91 7.57 -3.70
N PHE A 103 -2.80 8.16 -3.28
CA PHE A 103 -2.55 8.44 -1.88
C PHE A 103 -2.65 9.91 -1.56
N SER A 104 -3.10 10.17 -0.33
CA SER A 104 -2.95 11.46 0.31
C SER A 104 -2.20 11.21 1.60
N ARG A 105 -1.17 11.99 1.90
CA ARG A 105 -0.46 11.83 3.16
C ARG A 105 -0.36 13.15 3.90
N GLN A 106 -0.47 13.07 5.21
CA GLN A 106 -0.40 14.21 6.10
C GLN A 106 0.90 14.09 6.89
N VAL A 107 1.81 15.04 6.72
CA VAL A 107 3.11 15.03 7.36
C VAL A 107 3.01 15.92 8.59
N GLY A 108 2.78 15.32 9.74
CA GLY A 108 2.57 16.06 10.99
C GLY A 108 1.44 17.06 10.80
N GLU A 109 1.68 18.30 11.21
CA GLU A 109 0.72 19.35 10.97
C GLU A 109 1.26 20.36 9.98
N VAL A 110 2.31 19.98 9.27
CA VAL A 110 3.06 20.90 8.43
C VAL A 110 2.63 20.85 6.97
N ALA A 111 2.40 19.67 6.44
CA ALA A 111 2.17 19.52 5.01
C ALA A 111 1.21 18.39 4.68
N SER A 112 0.54 18.53 3.57
CA SER A 112 -0.31 17.49 3.01
C SER A 112 0.11 17.29 1.56
N GLU A 113 0.28 16.05 1.15
CA GLU A 113 0.79 15.72 -0.17
C GLU A 113 -0.06 14.65 -0.82
N ASP A 114 -0.39 14.84 -2.10
CA ASP A 114 -1.14 13.86 -2.87
C ASP A 114 -0.22 13.29 -3.95
N PHE A 115 -0.29 11.99 -4.15
CA PHE A 115 0.56 11.35 -5.15
C PHE A 115 -0.04 10.01 -5.55
N VAL A 116 0.53 9.41 -6.59
CA VAL A 116 0.08 8.11 -7.07
C VAL A 116 1.25 7.14 -6.96
N ALA A 117 1.02 6.00 -6.31
CA ALA A 117 1.98 4.93 -6.27
C ALA A 117 1.63 3.93 -7.37
N LYS A 118 2.64 3.37 -8.01
CA LYS A 118 2.43 2.40 -9.07
C LYS A 118 3.07 1.08 -8.69
N ARG A 119 2.41 -0.01 -9.07
CA ARG A 119 2.93 -1.33 -8.75
C ARG A 119 4.24 -1.53 -9.49
N SER A 120 5.25 -1.95 -8.77
CA SER A 120 6.55 -2.24 -9.32
C SER A 120 6.53 -3.64 -9.90
N LYS A 121 7.15 -3.82 -11.03
CA LYS A 121 7.21 -5.13 -11.68
C LYS A 121 8.53 -5.83 -11.50
#